data_28f16c91a170993079367360d9cd45ed
#
_entry.id   28f16c91a170993079367360d9cd45ed
#
_cell.length_a   1.000
_cell.length_b   1.000
_cell.length_c   1.000
_cell.angle_alpha   90.00
_cell.angle_beta   90.00
_cell.angle_gamma   90.00
#
_symmetry.space_group_name_H-M   'P 1'
#
loop_
_entity.id
_entity.type
_entity.pdbx_description
1 polymer ?
#
loop_
_entity_poly.entity_id
_entity_poly.type
_entity_poly.pdbx_seq_one_letter_code
_entity_poly.pdbx_strand_id
1 'polypeptide(L)'
;MTDYKNLKLIASSSPHIRSNESTRTIMMDVIIAMIPALIMSVFVFGFRALALTLVSVAACVFWEWGYRKLLKKPQSIGDLSAVVTGMLLAFVCPPTLPYWMIIIGAFFAIVVVKQLFGGIGCNFMNPALVGRAVLLASYATAMTTWAVPMSKLSIFGSNADAVTSSTPLAIMKGGDLASLTSNYSVVDMFLGRIGGSLGEVSALMLLLGGVYLVIRKVISWHTPVAFIATVAVLCLISAPAGISAVDYMLYNVFGGGLMLGAIFMATDYATSPVTKPGQLIFGIGCGLITCFIRRFGSYPEGVCYSILIMNCTTWLLDKYIRPTIYGAVKKEKKEAAK
;
A
#
# COMPACT_ATOMS: atom_id res chain seq x y z
N MET A 1 -29.05 -1.61 -48.26
CA MET A 1 -30.24 -1.62 -47.36
C MET A 1 -29.98 -2.70 -46.30
N THR A 2 -29.84 -2.31 -45.07
CA THR A 2 -29.64 -3.24 -43.94
C THR A 2 -30.95 -4.01 -43.71
N ASP A 3 -30.90 -5.33 -43.82
CA ASP A 3 -32.06 -6.20 -43.65
C ASP A 3 -32.45 -6.26 -42.14
N TYR A 4 -33.45 -5.47 -41.78
CA TYR A 4 -33.93 -5.33 -40.39
C TYR A 4 -34.79 -6.54 -39.92
N LYS A 5 -35.10 -7.48 -40.81
CA LYS A 5 -35.98 -8.64 -40.48
C LYS A 5 -35.32 -9.69 -39.58
N ASN A 6 -33.98 -9.71 -39.50
CA ASN A 6 -33.23 -10.70 -38.75
C ASN A 6 -32.56 -10.13 -37.47
N LEU A 7 -32.84 -8.87 -37.09
CA LEU A 7 -32.33 -8.26 -35.87
C LEU A 7 -33.05 -8.85 -34.65
N LYS A 8 -32.34 -9.65 -33.87
CA LYS A 8 -32.77 -10.04 -32.50
C LYS A 8 -32.59 -8.85 -31.57
N LEU A 9 -33.66 -8.10 -31.38
CA LEU A 9 -33.66 -7.02 -30.38
C LEU A 9 -33.76 -7.61 -29.00
N ILE A 10 -32.80 -7.27 -28.12
CA ILE A 10 -32.82 -7.65 -26.72
C ILE A 10 -33.29 -6.45 -25.91
N ALA A 11 -34.44 -6.57 -25.28
CA ALA A 11 -34.89 -5.57 -24.30
C ALA A 11 -34.11 -5.77 -23.00
N SER A 12 -33.26 -4.80 -22.67
CA SER A 12 -32.54 -4.77 -21.38
C SER A 12 -32.91 -3.54 -20.59
N SER A 13 -32.86 -3.63 -19.26
CA SER A 13 -33.04 -2.47 -18.40
C SER A 13 -31.88 -1.50 -18.52
N SER A 14 -32.12 -0.19 -18.36
CA SER A 14 -31.06 0.83 -18.29
C SER A 14 -30.05 0.53 -17.15
N PRO A 15 -28.75 0.84 -17.35
CA PRO A 15 -28.14 1.40 -18.56
C PRO A 15 -27.89 0.34 -19.65
N HIS A 16 -28.10 0.72 -20.91
CA HIS A 16 -27.91 -0.20 -22.07
C HIS A 16 -26.43 -0.40 -22.41
N ILE A 17 -25.57 0.58 -22.11
CA ILE A 17 -24.11 0.50 -22.26
C ILE A 17 -23.51 0.23 -20.89
N ARG A 18 -22.84 -0.91 -20.75
CA ARG A 18 -22.17 -1.34 -19.51
C ARG A 18 -20.69 -1.54 -19.77
N SER A 19 -19.85 -1.17 -18.79
CA SER A 19 -18.45 -1.53 -18.79
C SER A 19 -18.30 -3.04 -18.52
N ASN A 20 -17.32 -3.67 -19.18
CA ASN A 20 -16.93 -5.06 -18.87
C ASN A 20 -16.08 -5.17 -17.60
N GLU A 21 -15.69 -4.03 -17.02
CA GLU A 21 -14.93 -3.97 -15.78
C GLU A 21 -15.79 -4.43 -14.59
N SER A 22 -15.25 -5.35 -13.83
CA SER A 22 -15.86 -5.84 -12.59
C SER A 22 -14.89 -5.67 -11.43
N THR A 23 -15.38 -5.69 -10.19
CA THR A 23 -14.52 -5.66 -9.00
C THR A 23 -13.46 -6.76 -9.05
N ARG A 24 -13.85 -7.94 -9.52
CA ARG A 24 -12.95 -9.09 -9.67
C ARG A 24 -11.82 -8.83 -10.67
N THR A 25 -12.12 -8.22 -11.83
CA THR A 25 -11.10 -7.92 -12.84
C THR A 25 -10.10 -6.89 -12.33
N ILE A 26 -10.57 -5.84 -11.65
CA ILE A 26 -9.73 -4.82 -11.05
C ILE A 26 -8.82 -5.43 -9.95
N MET A 27 -9.37 -6.25 -9.06
CA MET A 27 -8.58 -6.91 -8.01
C MET A 27 -7.58 -7.91 -8.58
N MET A 28 -7.93 -8.58 -9.70
CA MET A 28 -6.99 -9.45 -10.41
C MET A 28 -5.82 -8.66 -10.99
N ASP A 29 -6.06 -7.49 -11.60
CA ASP A 29 -5.00 -6.62 -12.11
C ASP A 29 -4.05 -6.18 -10.99
N VAL A 30 -4.57 -5.87 -9.80
CA VAL A 30 -3.75 -5.54 -8.63
C VAL A 30 -2.89 -6.74 -8.19
N ILE A 31 -3.45 -7.95 -8.18
CA ILE A 31 -2.69 -9.17 -7.86
C ILE A 31 -1.57 -9.37 -8.88
N ILE A 32 -1.85 -9.25 -10.17
CA ILE A 32 -0.86 -9.37 -11.26
C ILE A 32 0.26 -8.34 -11.07
N ALA A 33 -0.08 -7.09 -10.74
CA ALA A 33 0.88 -6.03 -10.50
C ALA A 33 1.81 -6.29 -9.28
N MET A 34 1.36 -7.07 -8.30
CA MET A 34 2.16 -7.45 -7.13
C MET A 34 3.04 -8.70 -7.35
N ILE A 35 2.78 -9.50 -8.39
CA ILE A 35 3.56 -10.73 -8.66
C ILE A 35 5.07 -10.45 -8.83
N PRO A 36 5.53 -9.44 -9.58
CA PRO A 36 6.96 -9.18 -9.73
C PRO A 36 7.66 -8.93 -8.38
N ALA A 37 7.02 -8.17 -7.48
CA ALA A 37 7.55 -7.92 -6.14
C ALA A 37 7.58 -9.21 -5.29
N LEU A 38 6.57 -10.08 -5.41
CA LEU A 38 6.56 -11.38 -4.76
C LEU A 38 7.69 -12.29 -5.25
N ILE A 39 7.92 -12.36 -6.56
CA ILE A 39 9.01 -13.15 -7.15
C ILE A 39 10.36 -12.69 -6.60
N MET A 40 10.59 -11.37 -6.57
CA MET A 40 11.82 -10.80 -6.03
C MET A 40 11.98 -11.09 -4.53
N SER A 41 10.90 -11.01 -3.77
CA SER A 41 10.88 -11.36 -2.34
C SER A 41 11.24 -12.84 -2.12
N VAL A 42 10.74 -13.76 -2.94
CA VAL A 42 11.10 -15.18 -2.89
C VAL A 42 12.57 -15.38 -3.28
N PHE A 43 13.07 -14.62 -4.25
CA PHE A 43 14.49 -14.71 -4.63
C PHE A 43 15.42 -14.27 -3.49
N VAL A 44 15.08 -13.22 -2.74
CA VAL A 44 15.91 -12.66 -1.67
C VAL A 44 15.76 -13.40 -0.34
N PHE A 45 14.55 -13.76 0.06
CA PHE A 45 14.26 -14.38 1.36
C PHE A 45 13.89 -15.87 1.28
N GLY A 46 13.92 -16.44 0.07
CA GLY A 46 13.61 -17.85 -0.16
C GLY A 46 12.12 -18.17 -0.05
N PHE A 47 11.80 -19.46 -0.02
CA PHE A 47 10.43 -19.97 0.03
C PHE A 47 9.66 -19.59 1.30
N ARG A 48 10.32 -19.11 2.34
CA ARG A 48 9.68 -18.56 3.55
C ARG A 48 8.79 -17.36 3.20
N ALA A 49 9.23 -16.48 2.29
CA ALA A 49 8.45 -15.34 1.82
C ALA A 49 7.15 -15.78 1.15
N LEU A 50 7.23 -16.79 0.28
CA LEU A 50 6.05 -17.36 -0.37
C LEU A 50 5.10 -18.00 0.65
N ALA A 51 5.64 -18.79 1.58
CA ALA A 51 4.84 -19.46 2.61
C ALA A 51 4.09 -18.44 3.49
N LEU A 52 4.78 -17.35 3.92
CA LEU A 52 4.16 -16.30 4.72
C LEU A 52 3.04 -15.58 3.95
N THR A 53 3.27 -15.29 2.67
CA THR A 53 2.26 -14.68 1.79
C THR A 53 1.04 -15.60 1.62
N LEU A 54 1.25 -16.87 1.36
CA LEU A 54 0.15 -17.85 1.22
C LEU A 54 -0.65 -18.01 2.51
N VAL A 55 0.03 -18.08 3.68
CA VAL A 55 -0.65 -18.15 4.99
C VAL A 55 -1.47 -16.88 5.25
N SER A 56 -0.92 -15.69 4.94
CA SER A 56 -1.64 -14.43 5.07
C SER A 56 -2.90 -14.38 4.21
N VAL A 57 -2.77 -14.76 2.93
CA VAL A 57 -3.92 -14.82 2.00
C VAL A 57 -4.96 -15.82 2.48
N ALA A 58 -4.55 -17.03 2.85
CA ALA A 58 -5.46 -18.07 3.36
C ALA A 58 -6.18 -17.61 4.63
N ALA A 59 -5.46 -16.96 5.56
CA ALA A 59 -6.06 -16.40 6.78
C ALA A 59 -7.07 -15.30 6.47
N CYS A 60 -6.77 -14.37 5.54
CA CYS A 60 -7.71 -13.32 5.15
C CYS A 60 -8.97 -13.89 4.51
N VAL A 61 -8.85 -14.86 3.61
CA VAL A 61 -10.00 -15.54 2.99
C VAL A 61 -10.80 -16.32 4.02
N PHE A 62 -10.13 -17.02 4.94
CA PHE A 62 -10.79 -17.76 6.02
C PHE A 62 -11.61 -16.85 6.94
N TRP A 63 -11.03 -15.73 7.39
CA TRP A 63 -11.72 -14.76 8.25
C TRP A 63 -12.91 -14.10 7.55
N GLU A 64 -12.80 -13.79 6.25
CA GLU A 64 -13.91 -13.24 5.46
C GLU A 64 -15.03 -14.25 5.31
N TRP A 65 -14.70 -15.49 4.95
CA TRP A 65 -15.65 -16.58 4.83
C TRP A 65 -16.35 -16.88 6.17
N GLY A 66 -15.57 -17.01 7.25
CA GLY A 66 -16.08 -17.33 8.58
C GLY A 66 -17.03 -16.27 9.11
N TYR A 67 -16.64 -14.98 8.99
CA TYR A 67 -17.49 -13.86 9.42
C TYR A 67 -18.82 -13.82 8.66
N ARG A 68 -18.79 -13.94 7.33
CA ARG A 68 -20.00 -13.89 6.51
C ARG A 68 -20.90 -15.10 6.73
N LYS A 69 -20.32 -16.28 6.92
CA LYS A 69 -21.06 -17.49 7.25
C LYS A 69 -21.73 -17.38 8.62
N LEU A 70 -21.02 -16.87 9.63
CA LEU A 70 -21.54 -16.67 10.98
C LEU A 70 -22.76 -15.72 10.99
N LEU A 71 -22.66 -14.62 10.23
CA LEU A 71 -23.73 -13.62 10.14
C LEU A 71 -24.77 -13.89 9.03
N LYS A 72 -24.72 -15.07 8.40
CA LYS A 72 -25.62 -15.46 7.30
C LYS A 72 -25.68 -14.45 6.14
N LYS A 73 -24.57 -13.75 5.87
CA LYS A 73 -24.43 -12.79 4.76
C LYS A 73 -24.02 -13.51 3.47
N PRO A 74 -24.36 -12.96 2.28
CA PRO A 74 -23.89 -13.52 1.00
C PRO A 74 -22.36 -13.51 0.93
N GLN A 75 -21.74 -14.54 0.37
CA GLN A 75 -20.29 -14.67 0.26
C GLN A 75 -19.71 -13.70 -0.76
N SER A 76 -18.56 -13.07 -0.43
CA SER A 76 -17.86 -12.12 -1.31
C SER A 76 -16.47 -12.60 -1.73
N ILE A 77 -16.09 -13.83 -1.43
CA ILE A 77 -14.74 -14.37 -1.72
C ILE A 77 -14.39 -14.24 -3.22
N GLY A 78 -15.40 -14.30 -4.08
CA GLY A 78 -15.23 -14.21 -5.54
C GLY A 78 -14.74 -12.86 -6.06
N ASP A 79 -14.77 -11.80 -5.25
CA ASP A 79 -14.27 -10.47 -5.62
C ASP A 79 -12.73 -10.33 -5.50
N LEU A 80 -12.03 -11.32 -4.92
CA LEU A 80 -10.59 -11.38 -4.70
C LEU A 80 -10.01 -10.30 -3.77
N SER A 81 -10.84 -9.47 -3.15
CA SER A 81 -10.37 -8.37 -2.29
C SER A 81 -9.69 -8.86 -1.01
N ALA A 82 -10.10 -10.03 -0.46
CA ALA A 82 -9.40 -10.66 0.67
C ALA A 82 -8.00 -11.15 0.27
N VAL A 83 -7.84 -11.62 -0.97
CA VAL A 83 -6.54 -12.04 -1.50
C VAL A 83 -5.59 -10.85 -1.59
N VAL A 84 -6.05 -9.73 -2.17
CA VAL A 84 -5.28 -8.47 -2.24
C VAL A 84 -4.87 -8.00 -0.85
N THR A 85 -5.82 -7.96 0.11
CA THR A 85 -5.54 -7.56 1.50
C THR A 85 -4.50 -8.48 2.14
N GLY A 86 -4.61 -9.80 1.93
CA GLY A 86 -3.66 -10.78 2.47
C GLY A 86 -2.25 -10.63 1.88
N MET A 87 -2.13 -10.38 0.57
CA MET A 87 -0.84 -10.11 -0.09
C MET A 87 -0.22 -8.82 0.43
N LEU A 88 -0.97 -7.72 0.49
CA LEU A 88 -0.50 -6.45 1.02
C LEU A 88 -0.08 -6.54 2.49
N LEU A 89 -0.84 -7.27 3.32
CA LEU A 89 -0.48 -7.49 4.72
C LEU A 89 0.84 -8.27 4.84
N ALA A 90 1.03 -9.32 4.04
CA ALA A 90 2.29 -10.05 4.01
C ALA A 90 3.46 -9.15 3.58
N PHE A 91 3.26 -8.31 2.56
CA PHE A 91 4.29 -7.43 2.00
C PHE A 91 4.80 -6.38 3.00
N VAL A 92 3.99 -5.97 3.95
CA VAL A 92 4.40 -5.01 4.99
C VAL A 92 4.94 -5.69 6.26
N CYS A 93 5.04 -7.01 6.28
CA CYS A 93 5.59 -7.77 7.39
C CYS A 93 7.02 -8.28 7.10
N PRO A 94 7.87 -8.46 8.14
CA PRO A 94 9.18 -9.07 7.96
C PRO A 94 9.07 -10.58 7.64
N PRO A 95 10.02 -11.15 6.89
CA PRO A 95 10.02 -12.57 6.54
C PRO A 95 10.23 -13.50 7.74
N THR A 96 10.79 -12.98 8.82
CA THR A 96 11.03 -13.70 10.09
C THR A 96 9.78 -13.92 10.91
N LEU A 97 8.68 -13.19 10.60
CA LEU A 97 7.46 -13.20 11.40
C LEU A 97 6.87 -14.60 11.55
N PRO A 98 6.51 -15.05 12.78
CA PRO A 98 5.78 -16.28 13.00
C PRO A 98 4.39 -16.28 12.33
N TYR A 99 3.98 -17.41 11.77
CA TYR A 99 2.71 -17.52 11.02
C TYR A 99 1.47 -17.18 11.86
N TRP A 100 1.48 -17.52 13.15
CA TRP A 100 0.34 -17.22 14.02
C TRP A 100 0.11 -15.72 14.23
N MET A 101 1.17 -14.90 14.21
CA MET A 101 1.04 -13.45 14.33
C MET A 101 0.36 -12.85 13.09
N ILE A 102 0.74 -13.29 11.88
CA ILE A 102 0.11 -12.77 10.66
C ILE A 102 -1.37 -13.18 10.57
N ILE A 103 -1.76 -14.34 11.14
CA ILE A 103 -3.17 -14.75 11.24
C ILE A 103 -3.96 -13.79 12.14
N ILE A 104 -3.36 -13.31 13.24
CA ILE A 104 -3.97 -12.27 14.09
C ILE A 104 -4.08 -10.94 13.33
N GLY A 105 -3.04 -10.52 12.62
CA GLY A 105 -3.08 -9.33 11.77
C GLY A 105 -4.17 -9.39 10.70
N ALA A 106 -4.33 -10.56 10.07
CA ALA A 106 -5.40 -10.84 9.10
C ALA A 106 -6.81 -10.75 9.72
N PHE A 107 -6.98 -11.19 10.98
CA PHE A 107 -8.24 -11.03 11.70
C PHE A 107 -8.61 -9.55 11.85
N PHE A 108 -7.70 -8.71 12.34
CA PHE A 108 -7.96 -7.29 12.49
C PHE A 108 -8.20 -6.62 11.13
N ALA A 109 -7.41 -6.92 10.12
CA ALA A 109 -7.58 -6.38 8.78
C ALA A 109 -8.95 -6.70 8.17
N ILE A 110 -9.35 -7.96 8.20
CA ILE A 110 -10.57 -8.42 7.52
C ILE A 110 -11.81 -8.24 8.40
N VAL A 111 -11.80 -8.73 9.65
CA VAL A 111 -13.02 -8.70 10.47
C VAL A 111 -13.27 -7.29 10.97
N VAL A 112 -12.29 -6.67 11.62
CA VAL A 112 -12.51 -5.40 12.31
C VAL A 112 -12.63 -4.23 11.31
N VAL A 113 -11.70 -4.12 10.34
CA VAL A 113 -11.66 -2.94 9.45
C VAL A 113 -12.55 -3.08 8.22
N LYS A 114 -12.65 -4.29 7.64
CA LYS A 114 -13.39 -4.49 6.39
C LYS A 114 -14.82 -4.95 6.63
N GLN A 115 -15.02 -6.04 7.37
CA GLN A 115 -16.32 -6.70 7.44
C GLN A 115 -17.31 -6.05 8.43
N LEU A 116 -16.84 -5.50 9.56
CA LEU A 116 -17.71 -4.79 10.50
C LEU A 116 -18.31 -3.53 9.89
N PHE A 117 -17.60 -2.84 8.98
CA PHE A 117 -18.08 -1.63 8.30
C PHE A 117 -18.93 -1.90 7.06
N GLY A 118 -19.11 -3.16 6.64
CA GLY A 118 -19.99 -3.52 5.54
C GLY A 118 -19.34 -4.29 4.39
N GLY A 119 -18.04 -4.46 4.39
CA GLY A 119 -17.28 -5.18 3.37
C GLY A 119 -16.53 -4.26 2.42
N ILE A 120 -16.33 -4.70 1.18
CA ILE A 120 -15.57 -3.94 0.18
C ILE A 120 -16.21 -2.56 -0.08
N GLY A 121 -15.39 -1.53 -0.12
CA GLY A 121 -15.83 -0.15 -0.39
C GLY A 121 -16.39 0.61 0.80
N CYS A 122 -16.61 -0.04 1.96
CA CYS A 122 -17.14 0.59 3.17
C CYS A 122 -16.07 0.81 4.25
N ASN A 123 -14.86 0.35 4.04
CA ASN A 123 -13.76 0.52 4.98
C ASN A 123 -13.29 1.99 5.01
N PHE A 124 -13.15 2.56 6.22
CA PHE A 124 -12.70 3.94 6.42
C PHE A 124 -11.17 4.06 6.46
N MET A 125 -10.45 2.96 6.60
CA MET A 125 -8.99 2.85 6.59
C MET A 125 -8.55 1.67 5.73
N ASN A 126 -7.30 1.69 5.27
CA ASN A 126 -6.71 0.56 4.56
C ASN A 126 -6.57 -0.65 5.50
N PRO A 127 -7.22 -1.81 5.20
CA PRO A 127 -7.26 -2.95 6.11
C PRO A 127 -5.88 -3.56 6.37
N ALA A 128 -5.02 -3.68 5.35
CA ALA A 128 -3.70 -4.26 5.49
C ALA A 128 -2.79 -3.42 6.41
N LEU A 129 -2.89 -2.08 6.31
CA LEU A 129 -2.14 -1.16 7.15
C LEU A 129 -2.60 -1.19 8.60
N VAL A 130 -3.90 -1.30 8.87
CA VAL A 130 -4.39 -1.48 10.24
C VAL A 130 -3.92 -2.81 10.81
N GLY A 131 -3.99 -3.91 10.04
CA GLY A 131 -3.43 -5.19 10.46
C GLY A 131 -1.97 -5.08 10.85
N ARG A 132 -1.13 -4.40 10.04
CA ARG A 132 0.26 -4.09 10.36
C ARG A 132 0.41 -3.23 11.62
N ALA A 133 -0.38 -2.16 11.77
CA ALA A 133 -0.31 -1.26 12.91
C ALA A 133 -0.60 -1.99 14.23
N VAL A 134 -1.59 -2.88 14.25
CA VAL A 134 -1.92 -3.72 15.40
C VAL A 134 -0.76 -4.68 15.71
N LEU A 135 -0.20 -5.35 14.70
CA LEU A 135 0.95 -6.23 14.90
C LEU A 135 2.17 -5.47 15.42
N LEU A 136 2.46 -4.28 14.90
CA LEU A 136 3.58 -3.46 15.34
C LEU A 136 3.38 -2.95 16.77
N ALA A 137 2.17 -2.58 17.15
CA ALA A 137 1.86 -2.14 18.52
C ALA A 137 1.91 -3.29 19.52
N SER A 138 1.48 -4.50 19.14
CA SER A 138 1.40 -5.66 20.05
C SER A 138 2.70 -6.48 20.09
N TYR A 139 3.41 -6.58 18.96
CA TYR A 139 4.59 -7.44 18.77
C TYR A 139 5.76 -6.67 18.13
N ALA A 140 6.11 -5.53 18.71
CA ALA A 140 7.11 -4.60 18.15
C ALA A 140 8.44 -5.29 17.81
N THR A 141 8.97 -6.12 18.71
CA THR A 141 10.25 -6.82 18.51
C THR A 141 10.21 -7.74 17.28
N ALA A 142 9.15 -8.55 17.14
CA ALA A 142 9.02 -9.46 16.00
C ALA A 142 8.82 -8.69 14.68
N MET A 143 8.15 -7.54 14.72
CA MET A 143 7.89 -6.69 13.55
C MET A 143 9.09 -5.83 13.14
N THR A 144 10.08 -5.66 13.99
CA THR A 144 11.31 -4.87 13.71
C THR A 144 12.56 -5.74 13.56
N THR A 145 12.42 -7.06 13.55
CA THR A 145 13.51 -8.02 13.32
C THR A 145 13.64 -8.30 11.82
N TRP A 146 14.69 -7.78 11.20
CA TRP A 146 14.88 -7.85 9.76
C TRP A 146 15.93 -8.91 9.40
N ALA A 147 15.59 -9.82 8.49
CA ALA A 147 16.53 -10.81 7.99
C ALA A 147 17.58 -10.21 7.06
N VAL A 148 18.80 -10.72 7.14
CA VAL A 148 19.84 -10.42 6.14
C VAL A 148 19.41 -10.94 4.77
N PRO A 149 19.56 -10.15 3.69
CA PRO A 149 19.27 -10.60 2.34
C PRO A 149 20.04 -11.89 2.00
N MET A 150 19.43 -12.75 1.22
CA MET A 150 20.01 -14.07 0.81
C MET A 150 20.29 -15.03 1.98
N SER A 151 19.80 -14.76 3.18
CA SER A 151 19.90 -15.70 4.30
C SER A 151 18.96 -16.90 4.09
N LYS A 152 19.42 -18.08 4.50
CA LYS A 152 18.61 -19.31 4.44
C LYS A 152 17.60 -19.33 5.58
N LEU A 153 16.40 -18.80 5.35
CA LEU A 153 15.31 -18.85 6.31
C LEU A 153 14.59 -20.21 6.26
N SER A 154 14.33 -20.80 7.42
CA SER A 154 13.53 -22.03 7.51
C SER A 154 12.08 -21.77 7.15
N ILE A 155 11.48 -22.64 6.34
CA ILE A 155 10.05 -22.56 6.00
C ILE A 155 9.20 -22.86 7.24
N PHE A 156 9.56 -23.90 7.98
CA PHE A 156 8.87 -24.31 9.21
C PHE A 156 9.84 -24.15 10.40
N GLY A 157 9.30 -23.69 11.53
CA GLY A 157 10.07 -23.47 12.75
C GLY A 157 10.29 -21.98 13.07
N SER A 158 10.97 -21.71 14.17
CA SER A 158 11.38 -20.37 14.56
C SER A 158 12.64 -19.96 13.82
N ASN A 159 12.66 -18.72 13.31
CA ASN A 159 13.87 -18.09 12.78
C ASN A 159 14.47 -17.13 13.83
N ALA A 160 14.39 -17.50 15.11
CA ALA A 160 14.88 -16.67 16.21
C ALA A 160 16.39 -16.42 16.12
N ASP A 161 17.13 -17.36 15.58
CA ASP A 161 18.60 -17.26 15.39
C ASP A 161 18.98 -16.62 14.04
N ALA A 162 18.01 -16.12 13.28
CA ALA A 162 18.31 -15.42 12.03
C ALA A 162 19.12 -14.16 12.34
N VAL A 163 20.25 -14.01 11.65
CA VAL A 163 21.08 -12.80 11.76
C VAL A 163 20.23 -11.59 11.34
N THR A 164 20.14 -10.61 12.25
CA THR A 164 19.37 -9.39 12.01
C THR A 164 20.26 -8.35 11.35
N SER A 165 19.72 -7.65 10.34
CA SER A 165 20.36 -6.49 9.72
C SER A 165 19.64 -5.21 10.14
N SER A 166 20.40 -4.14 10.32
CA SER A 166 19.79 -2.81 10.44
C SER A 166 19.27 -2.37 9.08
N THR A 167 18.06 -1.83 9.02
CA THR A 167 17.58 -1.24 7.77
C THR A 167 18.29 0.08 7.47
N PRO A 168 18.44 0.51 6.19
CA PRO A 168 19.02 1.80 5.86
C PRO A 168 18.38 2.97 6.58
N LEU A 169 17.06 2.95 6.76
CA LEU A 169 16.31 3.96 7.50
C LEU A 169 16.64 3.97 9.00
N ALA A 170 16.89 2.80 9.61
CA ALA A 170 17.28 2.71 11.01
C ALA A 170 18.68 3.29 11.23
N ILE A 171 19.62 3.04 10.32
CA ILE A 171 20.98 3.60 10.35
C ILE A 171 20.94 5.12 10.17
N MET A 172 20.17 5.63 9.21
CA MET A 172 20.00 7.07 9.02
C MET A 172 19.45 7.76 10.27
N LYS A 173 18.52 7.10 10.95
CA LYS A 173 17.93 7.61 12.19
C LYS A 173 18.93 7.61 13.34
N GLY A 174 19.83 6.64 13.39
CA GLY A 174 20.93 6.56 14.35
C GLY A 174 22.03 7.62 14.13
N GLY A 175 22.02 8.31 12.99
CA GLY A 175 22.98 9.36 12.64
C GLY A 175 24.31 8.83 12.10
N ASP A 176 24.47 7.53 11.91
CA ASP A 176 25.71 6.93 11.40
C ASP A 176 25.68 6.86 9.87
N LEU A 177 25.85 8.04 9.24
CA LEU A 177 25.80 8.19 7.78
C LEU A 177 27.00 7.55 7.08
N ALA A 178 28.14 7.39 7.78
CA ALA A 178 29.33 6.76 7.21
C ALA A 178 29.10 5.24 7.02
N SER A 179 28.48 4.58 7.98
CA SER A 179 28.12 3.16 7.86
C SER A 179 27.02 2.92 6.83
N LEU A 180 26.12 3.88 6.61
CA LEU A 180 25.11 3.80 5.57
C LEU A 180 25.74 3.70 4.17
N THR A 181 26.61 4.63 3.84
CA THR A 181 27.24 4.70 2.51
C THR A 181 28.23 3.56 2.25
N SER A 182 28.84 3.00 3.30
CA SER A 182 29.73 1.84 3.18
C SER A 182 28.99 0.52 3.00
N ASN A 183 27.83 0.35 3.62
CA ASN A 183 27.10 -0.91 3.65
C ASN A 183 26.00 -1.02 2.59
N TYR A 184 25.45 0.09 2.13
CA TYR A 184 24.30 0.10 1.23
C TYR A 184 24.54 1.00 0.01
N SER A 185 24.52 0.39 -1.18
CA SER A 185 24.46 1.14 -2.44
C SER A 185 23.03 1.53 -2.80
N VAL A 186 22.82 2.73 -3.34
CA VAL A 186 21.51 3.14 -3.87
C VAL A 186 21.02 2.20 -4.96
N VAL A 187 21.94 1.63 -5.76
CA VAL A 187 21.60 0.66 -6.80
C VAL A 187 21.08 -0.65 -6.19
N ASP A 188 21.67 -1.11 -5.09
CA ASP A 188 21.20 -2.33 -4.40
C ASP A 188 19.81 -2.13 -3.78
N MET A 189 19.50 -0.92 -3.29
CA MET A 189 18.17 -0.57 -2.82
C MET A 189 17.13 -0.55 -3.96
N PHE A 190 17.51 -0.03 -5.10
CA PHE A 190 16.64 0.02 -6.28
C PHE A 190 16.38 -1.39 -6.83
N LEU A 191 17.41 -2.22 -6.93
CA LEU A 191 17.31 -3.60 -7.43
C LEU A 191 16.73 -4.59 -6.40
N GLY A 192 16.94 -4.34 -5.09
CA GLY A 192 16.32 -5.14 -4.05
C GLY A 192 17.25 -6.11 -3.30
N ARG A 193 18.49 -5.71 -3.05
CA ARG A 193 19.46 -6.50 -2.26
C ARG A 193 19.59 -5.97 -0.83
N ILE A 194 18.48 -5.58 -0.22
CA ILE A 194 18.45 -5.01 1.13
C ILE A 194 17.54 -5.81 2.05
N GLY A 195 17.83 -5.75 3.37
CA GLY A 195 16.95 -6.27 4.42
C GLY A 195 15.76 -5.32 4.62
N GLY A 196 14.58 -5.88 4.81
CA GLY A 196 13.37 -5.11 5.02
C GLY A 196 12.13 -5.99 5.08
N SER A 197 10.95 -5.40 4.94
CA SER A 197 9.71 -6.16 4.80
C SER A 197 9.63 -6.83 3.42
N LEU A 198 8.77 -7.84 3.30
CA LEU A 198 8.69 -8.65 2.07
C LEU A 198 8.44 -7.82 0.80
N GLY A 199 7.60 -6.80 0.89
CA GLY A 199 7.25 -5.95 -0.26
C GLY A 199 8.22 -4.80 -0.52
N GLU A 200 9.17 -4.53 0.39
CA GLU A 200 10.10 -3.40 0.28
C GLU A 200 11.39 -3.76 -0.46
N VAL A 201 11.55 -5.03 -0.80
CA VAL A 201 12.81 -5.57 -1.32
C VAL A 201 13.28 -4.85 -2.57
N SER A 202 12.41 -4.59 -3.54
CA SER A 202 12.80 -3.98 -4.82
C SER A 202 11.87 -2.85 -5.23
N ALA A 203 12.41 -1.63 -5.25
CA ALA A 203 11.68 -0.46 -5.76
C ALA A 203 11.37 -0.60 -7.25
N LEU A 204 12.26 -1.24 -8.04
CA LEU A 204 12.08 -1.47 -9.47
C LEU A 204 10.84 -2.33 -9.74
N MET A 205 10.67 -3.46 -9.02
CA MET A 205 9.54 -4.36 -9.23
C MET A 205 8.21 -3.74 -8.83
N LEU A 206 8.20 -2.91 -7.78
CA LEU A 206 7.03 -2.13 -7.38
C LEU A 206 6.67 -1.07 -8.43
N LEU A 207 7.66 -0.39 -9.01
CA LEU A 207 7.45 0.57 -10.10
C LEU A 207 6.86 -0.11 -11.35
N LEU A 208 7.38 -1.27 -11.74
CA LEU A 208 6.84 -2.05 -12.86
C LEU A 208 5.36 -2.39 -12.63
N GLY A 209 5.01 -2.87 -11.44
CA GLY A 209 3.62 -3.11 -11.05
C GLY A 209 2.78 -1.83 -11.07
N GLY A 210 3.30 -0.72 -10.58
CA GLY A 210 2.63 0.58 -10.59
C GLY A 210 2.37 1.11 -12.00
N VAL A 211 3.36 1.04 -12.90
CA VAL A 211 3.22 1.42 -14.32
C VAL A 211 2.14 0.56 -14.99
N TYR A 212 2.13 -0.75 -14.74
CA TYR A 212 1.09 -1.64 -15.24
C TYR A 212 -0.32 -1.17 -14.81
N LEU A 213 -0.53 -0.86 -13.52
CA LEU A 213 -1.82 -0.39 -12.99
C LEU A 213 -2.24 0.96 -13.58
N VAL A 214 -1.29 1.89 -13.83
CA VAL A 214 -1.57 3.17 -14.47
C VAL A 214 -1.98 2.99 -15.94
N ILE A 215 -1.29 2.13 -16.68
CA ILE A 215 -1.62 1.81 -18.08
C ILE A 215 -3.01 1.17 -18.19
N ARG A 216 -3.32 0.25 -17.26
CA ARG A 216 -4.64 -0.38 -17.15
C ARG A 216 -5.72 0.58 -16.63
N LYS A 217 -5.36 1.80 -16.22
CA LYS A 217 -6.26 2.82 -15.62
C LYS A 217 -6.94 2.34 -14.34
N VAL A 218 -6.33 1.38 -13.66
CA VAL A 218 -6.80 0.90 -12.35
C VAL A 218 -6.50 1.93 -11.27
N ILE A 219 -5.33 2.58 -11.32
CA ILE A 219 -4.97 3.66 -10.38
C ILE A 219 -4.69 4.97 -11.13
N SER A 220 -4.92 6.09 -10.44
CA SER A 220 -4.49 7.40 -10.91
C SER A 220 -3.05 7.69 -10.45
N TRP A 221 -2.25 8.30 -11.31
CA TRP A 221 -0.86 8.67 -10.99
C TRP A 221 -0.73 9.83 -9.99
N HIS A 222 -1.83 10.57 -9.73
CA HIS A 222 -1.80 11.79 -8.91
C HIS A 222 -1.35 11.53 -7.48
N THR A 223 -1.92 10.54 -6.80
CA THR A 223 -1.58 10.20 -5.40
C THR A 223 -0.15 9.68 -5.26
N PRO A 224 0.32 8.66 -6.03
CA PRO A 224 1.67 8.15 -5.91
C PRO A 224 2.74 9.21 -6.19
N VAL A 225 2.56 9.97 -7.27
CA VAL A 225 3.53 11.01 -7.64
C VAL A 225 3.57 12.13 -6.61
N ALA A 226 2.42 12.61 -6.13
CA ALA A 226 2.38 13.64 -5.10
C ALA A 226 3.05 13.17 -3.80
N PHE A 227 2.82 11.92 -3.38
CA PHE A 227 3.41 11.36 -2.18
C PHE A 227 4.94 11.26 -2.30
N ILE A 228 5.44 10.60 -3.35
CA ILE A 228 6.88 10.40 -3.57
C ILE A 228 7.60 11.75 -3.77
N ALA A 229 7.02 12.65 -4.57
CA ALA A 229 7.61 13.97 -4.82
C ALA A 229 7.71 14.81 -3.54
N THR A 230 6.69 14.79 -2.68
CA THR A 230 6.73 15.52 -1.40
C THR A 230 7.84 15.00 -0.49
N VAL A 231 7.97 13.67 -0.36
CA VAL A 231 9.06 13.08 0.42
C VAL A 231 10.41 13.43 -0.19
N ALA A 232 10.57 13.35 -1.52
CA ALA A 232 11.80 13.66 -2.22
C ALA A 232 12.24 15.13 -1.98
N VAL A 233 11.31 16.08 -2.17
CA VAL A 233 11.60 17.53 -1.97
C VAL A 233 11.96 17.82 -0.52
N LEU A 234 11.22 17.28 0.45
CA LEU A 234 11.51 17.50 1.86
C LEU A 234 12.85 16.89 2.28
N CYS A 235 13.21 15.71 1.77
CA CYS A 235 14.51 15.10 2.04
C CYS A 235 15.66 15.87 1.40
N LEU A 236 15.48 16.43 0.20
CA LEU A 236 16.50 17.31 -0.43
C LEU A 236 16.77 18.56 0.41
N ILE A 237 15.71 19.18 0.95
CA ILE A 237 15.86 20.42 1.76
C ILE A 237 16.43 20.09 3.14
N SER A 238 16.12 18.92 3.71
CA SER A 238 16.47 18.56 5.09
C SER A 238 17.68 17.64 5.20
N ALA A 239 18.47 17.49 4.15
CA ALA A 239 19.65 16.64 4.13
C ALA A 239 20.65 17.07 5.23
N PRO A 240 21.15 16.13 6.07
CA PRO A 240 22.15 16.42 7.07
C PRO A 240 23.53 16.63 6.44
N ALA A 241 24.41 17.35 7.14
CA ALA A 241 25.80 17.49 6.71
C ALA A 241 26.50 16.11 6.75
N GLY A 242 27.33 15.83 5.74
CA GLY A 242 28.10 14.58 5.65
C GLY A 242 27.59 13.56 4.62
N ILE A 243 26.46 13.83 3.97
CA ILE A 243 25.95 13.01 2.85
C ILE A 243 25.47 13.95 1.72
N SER A 244 25.55 13.48 0.47
CA SER A 244 24.95 14.20 -0.65
C SER A 244 23.42 14.30 -0.46
N ALA A 245 22.85 15.50 -0.69
CA ALA A 245 21.40 15.70 -0.57
C ALA A 245 20.62 14.77 -1.52
N VAL A 246 21.18 14.47 -2.69
CA VAL A 246 20.57 13.54 -3.65
C VAL A 246 20.61 12.11 -3.12
N ASP A 247 21.73 11.65 -2.56
CA ASP A 247 21.83 10.30 -2.00
C ASP A 247 20.89 10.16 -0.79
N TYR A 248 20.85 11.14 0.09
CA TYR A 248 19.92 11.16 1.22
C TYR A 248 18.45 11.06 0.77
N MET A 249 18.07 11.79 -0.28
CA MET A 249 16.76 11.71 -0.89
C MET A 249 16.49 10.31 -1.46
N LEU A 250 17.43 9.73 -2.22
CA LEU A 250 17.28 8.41 -2.82
C LEU A 250 17.16 7.30 -1.77
N TYR A 251 17.97 7.36 -0.70
CA TYR A 251 17.84 6.44 0.43
C TYR A 251 16.45 6.51 1.10
N ASN A 252 15.89 7.71 1.24
CA ASN A 252 14.56 7.90 1.81
C ASN A 252 13.43 7.46 0.87
N VAL A 253 13.60 7.62 -0.44
CA VAL A 253 12.59 7.23 -1.44
C VAL A 253 12.57 5.72 -1.67
N PHE A 254 13.75 5.11 -1.81
CA PHE A 254 13.84 3.66 -2.06
C PHE A 254 13.88 2.84 -0.78
N GLY A 255 14.18 3.45 0.38
CA GLY A 255 14.17 2.79 1.67
C GLY A 255 12.80 2.79 2.34
N GLY A 256 12.50 1.70 3.01
CA GLY A 256 11.23 1.51 3.71
C GLY A 256 10.05 1.36 2.74
N GLY A 257 8.87 1.25 3.31
CA GLY A 257 7.63 0.97 2.57
C GLY A 257 7.08 2.11 1.71
N LEU A 258 7.86 3.16 1.37
CA LEU A 258 7.33 4.32 0.64
C LEU A 258 6.78 3.94 -0.74
N MET A 259 7.56 3.18 -1.53
CA MET A 259 7.15 2.78 -2.87
C MET A 259 5.91 1.88 -2.84
N LEU A 260 5.89 0.88 -1.96
CA LEU A 260 4.73 0.01 -1.76
C LEU A 260 3.52 0.81 -1.27
N GLY A 261 3.71 1.65 -0.25
CA GLY A 261 2.66 2.48 0.34
C GLY A 261 2.06 3.47 -0.65
N ALA A 262 2.89 4.18 -1.42
CA ALA A 262 2.44 5.20 -2.37
C ALA A 262 1.69 4.59 -3.57
N ILE A 263 2.17 3.46 -4.11
CA ILE A 263 1.63 2.87 -5.34
C ILE A 263 0.41 1.99 -5.06
N PHE A 264 0.45 1.13 -4.03
CA PHE A 264 -0.56 0.10 -3.81
C PHE A 264 -1.50 0.37 -2.64
N MET A 265 -1.08 1.17 -1.63
CA MET A 265 -1.86 1.34 -0.41
C MET A 265 -2.54 2.70 -0.30
N ALA A 266 -1.88 3.78 -0.76
CA ALA A 266 -2.46 5.12 -0.79
C ALA A 266 -3.45 5.32 -1.95
N THR A 267 -3.50 4.38 -2.88
CA THR A 267 -4.40 4.38 -4.05
C THR A 267 -5.62 3.48 -3.88
N ASP A 268 -5.87 2.97 -2.68
CA ASP A 268 -7.06 2.16 -2.39
C ASP A 268 -8.34 2.97 -2.63
N TYR A 269 -9.29 2.41 -3.41
CA TYR A 269 -10.51 3.09 -3.84
C TYR A 269 -11.41 3.54 -2.70
N ALA A 270 -11.46 2.78 -1.61
CA ALA A 270 -12.36 3.06 -0.50
C ALA A 270 -11.82 4.18 0.42
N THR A 271 -10.50 4.34 0.49
CA THR A 271 -9.84 5.15 1.51
C THR A 271 -9.10 6.36 0.95
N SER A 272 -9.07 6.52 -0.39
CA SER A 272 -8.48 7.68 -1.07
C SER A 272 -9.54 8.63 -1.62
N PRO A 273 -9.24 9.94 -1.77
CA PRO A 273 -10.18 10.92 -2.32
C PRO A 273 -10.56 10.63 -3.77
N VAL A 274 -11.82 10.91 -4.12
CA VAL A 274 -12.36 10.67 -5.47
C VAL A 274 -11.86 11.72 -6.46
N THR A 275 -11.66 12.98 -6.04
CA THR A 275 -11.30 14.08 -6.93
C THR A 275 -9.79 14.17 -7.16
N LYS A 276 -9.36 14.49 -8.39
CA LYS A 276 -7.93 14.67 -8.71
C LYS A 276 -7.21 15.68 -7.80
N PRO A 277 -7.77 16.89 -7.51
CA PRO A 277 -7.15 17.81 -6.55
C PRO A 277 -7.11 17.23 -5.13
N GLY A 278 -8.15 16.49 -4.72
CA GLY A 278 -8.16 15.78 -3.43
C GLY A 278 -7.04 14.75 -3.34
N GLN A 279 -6.79 13.99 -4.40
CA GLN A 279 -5.72 13.00 -4.48
C GLN A 279 -4.33 13.63 -4.36
N LEU A 280 -4.10 14.81 -4.98
CA LEU A 280 -2.84 15.55 -4.82
C LEU A 280 -2.63 15.99 -3.38
N ILE A 281 -3.64 16.60 -2.75
CA ILE A 281 -3.56 17.06 -1.36
C ILE A 281 -3.36 15.88 -0.41
N PHE A 282 -4.06 14.76 -0.65
CA PHE A 282 -3.91 13.53 0.11
C PHE A 282 -2.46 12.99 0.02
N GLY A 283 -1.89 12.92 -1.20
CA GLY A 283 -0.51 12.50 -1.42
C GLY A 283 0.50 13.42 -0.74
N ILE A 284 0.32 14.74 -0.85
CA ILE A 284 1.17 15.73 -0.16
C ILE A 284 1.07 15.55 1.36
N GLY A 285 -0.13 15.39 1.91
CA GLY A 285 -0.35 15.14 3.34
C GLY A 285 0.35 13.87 3.82
N CYS A 286 0.22 12.75 3.08
CA CYS A 286 0.95 11.52 3.36
C CYS A 286 2.47 11.75 3.39
N GLY A 287 3.01 12.51 2.42
CA GLY A 287 4.44 12.82 2.34
C GLY A 287 4.94 13.64 3.52
N LEU A 288 4.22 14.70 3.88
CA LEU A 288 4.53 15.56 5.02
C LEU A 288 4.58 14.76 6.34
N ILE A 289 3.53 13.98 6.60
CA ILE A 289 3.44 13.17 7.83
C ILE A 289 4.54 12.10 7.84
N THR A 290 4.84 11.46 6.71
CA THR A 290 5.91 10.45 6.62
C THR A 290 7.26 11.05 6.99
N CYS A 291 7.62 12.21 6.41
CA CYS A 291 8.86 12.90 6.72
C CYS A 291 8.92 13.35 8.18
N PHE A 292 7.80 13.84 8.72
CA PHE A 292 7.70 14.22 10.12
C PHE A 292 7.95 13.03 11.07
N ILE A 293 7.30 11.88 10.80
CA ILE A 293 7.50 10.67 11.62
C ILE A 293 8.92 10.14 11.50
N ARG A 294 9.50 10.11 10.31
CA ARG A 294 10.88 9.66 10.09
C ARG A 294 11.89 10.51 10.86
N ARG A 295 11.66 11.83 10.94
CA ARG A 295 12.59 12.76 11.60
C ARG A 295 12.39 12.83 13.12
N PHE A 296 11.15 12.91 13.58
CA PHE A 296 10.82 13.16 14.99
C PHE A 296 10.21 11.97 15.71
N GLY A 297 9.61 11.02 14.99
CA GLY A 297 8.95 9.86 15.58
C GLY A 297 9.93 8.82 16.12
N SER A 298 9.44 7.82 16.85
CA SER A 298 10.26 6.70 17.38
C SER A 298 10.56 5.64 16.30
N TYR A 299 9.66 5.44 15.37
CA TYR A 299 9.81 4.45 14.30
C TYR A 299 10.54 5.02 13.09
N PRO A 300 11.42 4.24 12.43
CA PRO A 300 12.17 4.71 11.26
C PRO A 300 11.31 4.83 10.00
N GLU A 301 10.21 4.11 9.88
CA GLU A 301 9.39 4.08 8.66
C GLU A 301 8.34 5.22 8.64
N GLY A 302 7.24 5.15 9.15
CA GLY A 302 6.21 6.20 9.20
C GLY A 302 5.14 6.12 8.09
N VAL A 303 5.37 5.42 6.97
CA VAL A 303 4.43 5.35 5.83
C VAL A 303 3.08 4.76 6.24
N CYS A 304 3.09 3.70 7.03
CA CYS A 304 1.88 3.06 7.52
C CYS A 304 0.98 4.04 8.27
N TYR A 305 1.53 4.74 9.26
CA TYR A 305 0.77 5.69 10.07
C TYR A 305 0.35 6.93 9.29
N SER A 306 1.19 7.41 8.35
CA SER A 306 0.86 8.57 7.53
C SER A 306 -0.37 8.30 6.66
N ILE A 307 -0.45 7.14 6.02
CA ILE A 307 -1.60 6.76 5.20
C ILE A 307 -2.84 6.57 6.09
N LEU A 308 -2.72 5.91 7.26
CA LEU A 308 -3.85 5.72 8.17
C LEU A 308 -4.41 7.05 8.68
N ILE A 309 -3.56 8.01 9.05
CA ILE A 309 -4.00 9.35 9.47
C ILE A 309 -4.69 10.08 8.32
N MET A 310 -4.12 10.04 7.13
CA MET A 310 -4.71 10.68 5.97
C MET A 310 -6.02 10.02 5.51
N ASN A 311 -6.17 8.69 5.68
CA ASN A 311 -7.44 8.00 5.44
C ASN A 311 -8.58 8.59 6.30
N CYS A 312 -8.30 8.94 7.57
CA CYS A 312 -9.28 9.61 8.43
C CYS A 312 -9.69 10.99 7.90
N THR A 313 -8.82 11.67 7.14
CA THR A 313 -9.11 13.00 6.58
C THR A 313 -9.78 12.96 5.20
N THR A 314 -9.84 11.79 4.56
CA THR A 314 -10.41 11.63 3.20
C THR A 314 -11.84 12.15 3.12
N TRP A 315 -12.67 11.85 4.14
CA TRP A 315 -14.03 12.38 4.22
C TRP A 315 -14.09 13.92 4.18
N LEU A 316 -13.15 14.58 4.86
CA LEU A 316 -13.06 16.05 4.82
C LEU A 316 -12.67 16.55 3.42
N LEU A 317 -11.69 15.89 2.79
CA LEU A 317 -11.24 16.25 1.45
C LEU A 317 -12.40 16.13 0.43
N ASP A 318 -13.13 15.02 0.45
CA ASP A 318 -14.27 14.80 -0.45
C ASP A 318 -15.46 15.73 -0.16
N LYS A 319 -15.61 16.20 1.08
CA LYS A 319 -16.64 17.18 1.44
C LYS A 319 -16.33 18.56 0.89
N TYR A 320 -15.08 19.02 0.99
CA TYR A 320 -14.70 20.39 0.62
C TYR A 320 -14.20 20.53 -0.81
N ILE A 321 -13.61 19.48 -1.39
CA ILE A 321 -13.07 19.50 -2.74
C ILE A 321 -14.01 18.74 -3.68
N ARG A 322 -15.17 19.35 -3.95
CA ARG A 322 -16.18 18.77 -4.86
C ARG A 322 -15.95 19.26 -6.29
N PRO A 323 -16.20 18.42 -7.30
CA PRO A 323 -16.25 18.87 -8.68
C PRO A 323 -17.41 19.83 -8.87
N THR A 324 -17.26 20.79 -9.78
CA THR A 324 -18.35 21.69 -10.17
C THR A 324 -19.48 20.87 -10.79
N ILE A 325 -20.72 21.12 -10.33
CA ILE A 325 -21.90 20.46 -10.89
C ILE A 325 -22.04 20.89 -12.35
N TYR A 326 -22.28 19.91 -13.24
CA TYR A 326 -22.48 20.20 -14.65
C TYR A 326 -23.67 21.15 -14.85
N GLY A 327 -23.47 22.23 -15.65
CA GLY A 327 -24.49 23.26 -15.88
C GLY A 327 -24.64 24.29 -14.77
N ALA A 328 -23.91 24.19 -13.65
CA ALA A 328 -23.91 25.25 -12.65
C ALA A 328 -23.17 26.49 -13.18
N VAL A 329 -23.89 27.58 -13.41
CA VAL A 329 -23.30 28.89 -13.71
C VAL A 329 -22.56 29.34 -12.45
N LYS A 330 -21.24 29.64 -12.56
CA LYS A 330 -20.53 30.33 -11.49
C LYS A 330 -21.29 31.60 -11.17
N LYS A 331 -21.85 31.72 -9.95
CA LYS A 331 -22.34 33.01 -9.45
C LYS A 331 -21.12 33.92 -9.51
N GLU A 332 -21.12 34.88 -10.45
CA GLU A 332 -20.21 36.01 -10.40
C GLU A 332 -20.31 36.56 -8.97
N LYS A 333 -19.17 36.67 -8.29
CA LYS A 333 -19.12 37.46 -7.07
C LYS A 333 -19.67 38.80 -7.49
N LYS A 334 -20.92 39.14 -7.10
CA LYS A 334 -21.38 40.51 -7.11
C LYS A 334 -20.32 41.26 -6.34
N GLU A 335 -19.51 42.02 -7.06
CA GLU A 335 -18.71 43.06 -6.47
C GLU A 335 -19.62 43.77 -5.48
N ALA A 336 -19.21 43.72 -4.23
CA ALA A 336 -19.76 44.64 -3.23
C ALA A 336 -19.34 46.03 -3.69
N ALA A 337 -20.14 46.58 -4.60
CA ALA A 337 -20.13 48.00 -4.86
C ALA A 337 -20.69 48.68 -3.61
N LYS A 338 -19.82 49.43 -3.00
CA LYS A 338 -19.97 50.48 -1.98
C LYS A 338 -19.58 50.09 -0.57
#